data_b810b95941458e90ea526096fd8ba5e4
#
_entry.id   b810b95941458e90ea526096fd8ba5e4
#
_cell.length_a   1.000
_cell.length_b   1.000
_cell.length_c   1.000
_cell.angle_alpha   90.00
_cell.angle_beta   90.00
_cell.angle_gamma   90.00
#
_symmetry.space_group_name_H-M   'P 1'
#
loop_
_entity.id
_entity.type
_entity.pdbx_description
1 polymer ?
#
loop_
_entity_poly.entity_id
_entity_poly.type
_entity_poly.pdbx_seq_one_letter_code
_entity_poly.pdbx_strand_id
1 'polypeptide(L)'
;VDTRLRYTAVLLIITGVFIASNIYTLIPIYDTVSHSLQIKENHVVFAGSLFSLCYAVGLLYFGPASDQFGRRRIIIIGMLASAISTLLVGLVDTTIGLYAARSFQGLTLGSFAPVAFALIFDHYTERTRTLLLVFINTGFLMAGILGQLISSSITSLSTWNNVYYFFAISYFILFILSLIVLPKSKILHFNNRATLSIMTSLFKNRTLLKCYGITFTLLFSFVALYDGIGRYFGGQPEQLFSLRAVGLTGAVLSLFTGKLIEKFGIERTMFTGFVIGMISLISMSLFHSWFALMTLSILFVASISLLIPTVITLVGTLGGIHRAKALTIYSFVLLTGASIASPVVMLLNFQFVLLLLIGLFILNFIFGIFLSQELVQEQHAY
;
A
#
# COMPACT_ATOMS: atom_id res chain seq x y z
N VAL A 1 4.47 18.75 24.15
CA VAL A 1 3.58 17.68 23.64
C VAL A 1 3.25 16.76 24.80
N ASP A 2 1.98 16.59 25.12
CA ASP A 2 1.49 15.69 26.15
C ASP A 2 2.15 14.32 25.99
N THR A 3 2.69 13.77 27.09
CA THR A 3 3.40 12.48 27.11
C THR A 3 2.54 11.37 26.47
N ARG A 4 1.23 11.41 26.68
CA ARG A 4 0.28 10.49 26.10
C ARG A 4 0.23 10.58 24.57
N LEU A 5 0.29 11.79 23.99
CA LEU A 5 0.32 11.98 22.54
C LEU A 5 1.61 11.46 21.92
N ARG A 6 2.76 11.52 22.62
CA ARG A 6 4.02 10.90 22.15
C ARG A 6 3.89 9.39 22.05
N TYR A 7 3.35 8.73 23.07
CA TYR A 7 3.11 7.28 23.01
C TYR A 7 2.07 6.90 21.93
N THR A 8 1.04 7.72 21.74
CA THR A 8 0.08 7.53 20.65
C THR A 8 0.77 7.59 19.28
N ALA A 9 1.66 8.53 19.05
CA ALA A 9 2.41 8.66 17.80
C ALA A 9 3.25 7.41 17.50
N VAL A 10 4.03 6.95 18.49
CA VAL A 10 4.83 5.72 18.35
C VAL A 10 3.96 4.50 18.09
N LEU A 11 2.87 4.36 18.83
CA LEU A 11 1.91 3.26 18.64
C LEU A 11 1.35 3.24 17.21
N LEU A 12 0.95 4.39 16.68
CA LEU A 12 0.38 4.48 15.33
C LEU A 12 1.43 4.12 14.25
N ILE A 13 2.68 4.55 14.41
CA ILE A 13 3.77 4.22 13.47
C ILE A 13 4.02 2.71 13.48
N ILE A 14 4.22 2.11 14.67
CA ILE A 14 4.48 0.67 14.81
C ILE A 14 3.31 -0.14 14.24
N THR A 15 2.08 0.22 14.59
CA THR A 15 0.88 -0.47 14.10
C THR A 15 0.81 -0.39 12.58
N GLY A 16 1.11 0.77 11.99
CA GLY A 16 1.14 0.94 10.53
C GLY A 16 2.16 0.02 9.84
N VAL A 17 3.36 -0.09 10.40
CA VAL A 17 4.40 -0.99 9.87
C VAL A 17 3.94 -2.46 9.91
N PHE A 18 3.40 -2.92 11.05
CA PHE A 18 2.93 -4.32 11.18
C PHE A 18 1.79 -4.62 10.23
N ILE A 19 0.82 -3.71 10.08
CA ILE A 19 -0.32 -3.89 9.17
C ILE A 19 0.13 -3.94 7.72
N ALA A 20 0.96 -2.98 7.30
CA ALA A 20 1.45 -2.95 5.92
C ALA A 20 2.37 -4.15 5.61
N SER A 21 3.13 -4.65 6.59
CA SER A 21 3.94 -5.86 6.43
C SER A 21 3.10 -7.08 6.06
N ASN A 22 1.88 -7.17 6.57
CA ASN A 22 0.99 -8.32 6.33
C ASN A 22 0.53 -8.45 4.86
N ILE A 23 0.54 -7.34 4.09
CA ILE A 23 0.25 -7.37 2.65
C ILE A 23 1.24 -8.29 1.92
N TYR A 24 2.48 -8.34 2.39
CA TYR A 24 3.61 -8.96 1.69
C TYR A 24 4.09 -10.27 2.31
N THR A 25 3.53 -10.70 3.45
CA THR A 25 3.97 -11.90 4.17
C THR A 25 3.83 -13.19 3.39
N LEU A 26 2.79 -13.30 2.55
CA LEU A 26 2.51 -14.53 1.82
C LEU A 26 3.45 -14.74 0.62
N ILE A 27 3.97 -13.65 0.02
CA ILE A 27 4.75 -13.68 -1.22
C ILE A 27 5.95 -14.64 -1.16
N PRO A 28 6.84 -14.58 -0.14
CA PRO A 28 8.03 -15.44 -0.11
C PRO A 28 7.73 -16.89 0.26
N ILE A 29 6.50 -17.20 0.67
CA ILE A 29 6.12 -18.52 1.18
C ILE A 29 4.99 -19.18 0.36
N TYR A 30 4.70 -18.68 -0.86
CA TYR A 30 3.66 -19.25 -1.72
C TYR A 30 3.83 -20.75 -1.92
N ASP A 31 5.03 -21.18 -2.26
CA ASP A 31 5.38 -22.59 -2.47
C ASP A 31 5.20 -23.41 -1.19
N THR A 32 5.72 -22.95 -0.07
CA THR A 32 5.61 -23.63 1.23
C THR A 32 4.16 -23.84 1.64
N VAL A 33 3.31 -22.82 1.48
CA VAL A 33 1.87 -22.91 1.81
C VAL A 33 1.16 -23.85 0.84
N SER A 34 1.48 -23.78 -0.46
CA SER A 34 0.89 -24.64 -1.48
C SER A 34 1.17 -26.13 -1.22
N HIS A 35 2.41 -26.46 -0.89
CA HIS A 35 2.81 -27.82 -0.52
C HIS A 35 2.16 -28.27 0.79
N SER A 36 2.11 -27.41 1.81
CA SER A 36 1.52 -27.73 3.12
C SER A 36 0.03 -28.03 3.03
N LEU A 37 -0.71 -27.25 2.24
CA LEU A 37 -2.16 -27.42 2.04
C LEU A 37 -2.52 -28.38 0.89
N GLN A 38 -1.53 -28.91 0.18
CA GLN A 38 -1.69 -29.78 -1.00
C GLN A 38 -2.59 -29.12 -2.10
N ILE A 39 -2.39 -27.84 -2.33
CA ILE A 39 -3.10 -27.02 -3.34
C ILE A 39 -2.11 -26.47 -4.37
N LYS A 40 -2.63 -26.03 -5.52
CA LYS A 40 -1.78 -25.34 -6.50
C LYS A 40 -1.39 -23.95 -5.97
N GLU A 41 -0.17 -23.52 -6.27
CA GLU A 41 0.35 -22.18 -5.88
C GLU A 41 -0.60 -21.04 -6.29
N ASN A 42 -1.28 -21.19 -7.43
CA ASN A 42 -2.27 -20.23 -7.92
C ASN A 42 -3.37 -19.91 -6.89
N HIS A 43 -3.79 -20.88 -6.10
CA HIS A 43 -4.76 -20.66 -5.03
C HIS A 43 -4.18 -19.81 -3.89
N VAL A 44 -2.90 -20.01 -3.57
CA VAL A 44 -2.24 -19.22 -2.52
C VAL A 44 -2.05 -17.76 -2.97
N VAL A 45 -1.62 -17.55 -4.22
CA VAL A 45 -1.51 -16.21 -4.83
C VAL A 45 -2.86 -15.52 -4.85
N PHE A 46 -3.92 -16.23 -5.25
CA PHE A 46 -5.29 -15.69 -5.25
C PHE A 46 -5.77 -15.29 -3.85
N ALA A 47 -5.42 -16.06 -2.82
CA ALA A 47 -5.70 -15.71 -1.42
C ALA A 47 -5.00 -14.39 -1.01
N GLY A 48 -3.77 -14.14 -1.48
CA GLY A 48 -3.06 -12.87 -1.31
C GLY A 48 -3.76 -11.70 -2.01
N SER A 49 -4.31 -11.94 -3.20
CA SER A 49 -5.08 -10.95 -3.95
C SER A 49 -6.41 -10.61 -3.28
N LEU A 50 -7.12 -11.62 -2.77
CA LEU A 50 -8.35 -11.43 -1.98
C LEU A 50 -8.08 -10.59 -0.72
N PHE A 51 -6.97 -10.86 -0.02
CA PHE A 51 -6.55 -10.05 1.11
C PHE A 51 -6.41 -8.58 0.71
N SER A 52 -5.64 -8.28 -0.35
CA SER A 52 -5.38 -6.91 -0.80
C SER A 52 -6.65 -6.19 -1.24
N LEU A 53 -7.55 -6.89 -1.93
CA LEU A 53 -8.85 -6.36 -2.33
C LEU A 53 -9.74 -6.05 -1.12
N CYS A 54 -9.88 -6.98 -0.19
CA CYS A 54 -10.67 -6.78 1.03
C CYS A 54 -10.06 -5.70 1.94
N TYR A 55 -8.73 -5.59 1.97
CA TYR A 55 -8.04 -4.51 2.66
C TYR A 55 -8.40 -3.15 2.04
N ALA A 56 -8.41 -3.04 0.70
CA ALA A 56 -8.84 -1.83 0.01
C ALA A 56 -10.30 -1.46 0.34
N VAL A 57 -11.21 -2.45 0.35
CA VAL A 57 -12.61 -2.25 0.78
C VAL A 57 -12.67 -1.77 2.24
N GLY A 58 -11.86 -2.35 3.13
CA GLY A 58 -11.75 -1.93 4.51
C GLY A 58 -11.34 -0.46 4.66
N LEU A 59 -10.32 -0.01 3.89
CA LEU A 59 -9.89 1.39 3.88
C LEU A 59 -11.05 2.33 3.48
N LEU A 60 -11.84 1.92 2.49
CA LEU A 60 -12.96 2.73 1.99
C LEU A 60 -14.10 2.83 3.02
N TYR A 61 -14.37 1.73 3.73
CA TYR A 61 -15.48 1.63 4.68
C TYR A 61 -15.17 2.25 6.04
N PHE A 62 -14.00 1.95 6.63
CA PHE A 62 -13.71 2.32 8.01
C PHE A 62 -13.36 3.80 8.19
N GLY A 63 -12.93 4.50 7.13
CA GLY A 63 -12.76 5.95 7.19
C GLY A 63 -14.05 6.65 7.65
N PRO A 64 -15.13 6.60 6.85
CA PRO A 64 -16.43 7.16 7.22
C PRO A 64 -17.05 6.54 8.49
N ALA A 65 -16.89 5.24 8.71
CA ALA A 65 -17.39 4.58 9.91
C ALA A 65 -16.75 5.15 11.18
N SER A 66 -15.48 5.55 11.12
CA SER A 66 -14.77 6.11 12.28
C SER A 66 -15.30 7.50 12.69
N ASP A 67 -15.84 8.26 11.76
CA ASP A 67 -16.47 9.55 12.05
C ASP A 67 -17.77 9.38 12.86
N GLN A 68 -18.48 8.25 12.65
CA GLN A 68 -19.75 7.94 13.35
C GLN A 68 -19.56 7.24 14.69
N PHE A 69 -18.71 6.23 14.72
CA PHE A 69 -18.52 5.36 15.89
C PHE A 69 -17.39 5.84 16.81
N GLY A 70 -16.61 6.83 16.36
CA GLY A 70 -15.45 7.36 17.06
C GLY A 70 -14.16 6.62 16.70
N ARG A 71 -13.13 7.38 16.35
CA ARG A 71 -11.85 6.87 15.84
C ARG A 71 -11.15 5.89 16.77
N ARG A 72 -11.13 6.20 18.08
CA ARG A 72 -10.55 5.32 19.10
C ARG A 72 -11.22 3.94 19.12
N ARG A 73 -12.56 3.90 19.05
CA ARG A 73 -13.32 2.63 19.08
C ARG A 73 -13.00 1.78 17.87
N ILE A 74 -12.98 2.39 16.67
CA ILE A 74 -12.71 1.66 15.42
C ILE A 74 -11.29 1.09 15.44
N ILE A 75 -10.27 1.83 15.90
CA ILE A 75 -8.90 1.29 16.00
C ILE A 75 -8.85 0.12 16.99
N ILE A 76 -9.44 0.26 18.17
CA ILE A 76 -9.42 -0.79 19.21
C ILE A 76 -10.12 -2.07 18.71
N ILE A 77 -11.35 -1.95 18.21
CA ILE A 77 -12.13 -3.10 17.71
C ILE A 77 -11.43 -3.69 16.48
N GLY A 78 -10.92 -2.82 15.59
CA GLY A 78 -10.17 -3.22 14.42
C GLY A 78 -8.92 -4.03 14.76
N MET A 79 -8.14 -3.64 15.77
CA MET A 79 -6.96 -4.38 16.21
C MET A 79 -7.31 -5.75 16.81
N LEU A 80 -8.38 -5.83 17.62
CA LEU A 80 -8.86 -7.11 18.14
C LEU A 80 -9.33 -8.02 17.00
N ALA A 81 -10.16 -7.50 16.11
CA ALA A 81 -10.63 -8.24 14.94
C ALA A 81 -9.46 -8.68 14.03
N SER A 82 -8.43 -7.84 13.88
CA SER A 82 -7.21 -8.17 13.13
C SER A 82 -6.39 -9.28 13.80
N ALA A 83 -6.31 -9.28 15.13
CA ALA A 83 -5.65 -10.36 15.86
C ALA A 83 -6.39 -11.71 15.63
N ILE A 84 -7.72 -11.70 15.76
CA ILE A 84 -8.53 -12.90 15.55
C ILE A 84 -8.47 -13.38 14.10
N SER A 85 -8.68 -12.50 13.12
CA SER A 85 -8.65 -12.86 11.71
C SER A 85 -7.27 -13.38 11.26
N THR A 86 -6.19 -12.79 11.79
CA THR A 86 -4.82 -13.26 11.52
C THR A 86 -4.56 -14.62 12.15
N LEU A 87 -5.04 -14.86 13.37
CA LEU A 87 -4.98 -16.18 14.00
C LEU A 87 -5.70 -17.24 13.16
N LEU A 88 -6.88 -16.90 12.65
CA LEU A 88 -7.64 -17.80 11.77
C LEU A 88 -6.85 -18.20 10.53
N VAL A 89 -6.07 -17.29 9.91
CA VAL A 89 -5.21 -17.65 8.77
C VAL A 89 -4.17 -18.72 9.15
N GLY A 90 -3.61 -18.65 10.36
CA GLY A 90 -2.66 -19.66 10.84
C GLY A 90 -3.30 -21.03 11.16
N LEU A 91 -4.63 -21.10 11.25
CA LEU A 91 -5.37 -22.32 11.58
C LEU A 91 -6.03 -23.01 10.38
N VAL A 92 -5.92 -22.42 9.17
CA VAL A 92 -6.59 -23.00 7.98
C VAL A 92 -5.87 -24.25 7.48
N ASP A 93 -6.67 -25.19 6.99
CA ASP A 93 -6.27 -26.47 6.40
C ASP A 93 -6.92 -26.71 5.02
N THR A 94 -7.76 -25.78 4.55
CA THR A 94 -8.49 -25.89 3.28
C THR A 94 -8.33 -24.64 2.42
N THR A 95 -8.47 -24.78 1.09
CA THR A 95 -8.44 -23.66 0.14
C THR A 95 -9.50 -22.61 0.45
N ILE A 96 -10.74 -23.06 0.72
CA ILE A 96 -11.85 -22.15 1.01
C ILE A 96 -11.61 -21.43 2.35
N GLY A 97 -11.10 -22.14 3.34
CA GLY A 97 -10.68 -21.55 4.62
C GLY A 97 -9.62 -20.48 4.45
N LEU A 98 -8.60 -20.72 3.60
CA LEU A 98 -7.56 -19.76 3.29
C LEU A 98 -8.15 -18.49 2.63
N TYR A 99 -9.05 -18.64 1.67
CA TYR A 99 -9.71 -17.50 1.01
C TYR A 99 -10.54 -16.68 2.00
N ALA A 100 -11.37 -17.35 2.79
CA ALA A 100 -12.22 -16.69 3.77
C ALA A 100 -11.41 -15.96 4.86
N ALA A 101 -10.40 -16.65 5.42
CA ALA A 101 -9.54 -16.09 6.47
C ALA A 101 -8.72 -14.91 5.95
N ARG A 102 -8.12 -15.01 4.76
CA ARG A 102 -7.35 -13.92 4.12
C ARG A 102 -8.24 -12.74 3.76
N SER A 103 -9.44 -12.98 3.24
CA SER A 103 -10.42 -11.91 2.96
C SER A 103 -10.83 -11.17 4.24
N PHE A 104 -11.15 -11.91 5.30
CA PHE A 104 -11.53 -11.33 6.59
C PHE A 104 -10.36 -10.58 7.23
N GLN A 105 -9.15 -11.12 7.16
CA GLN A 105 -7.92 -10.46 7.63
C GLN A 105 -7.68 -9.14 6.89
N GLY A 106 -7.78 -9.13 5.55
CA GLY A 106 -7.64 -7.92 4.76
C GLY A 106 -8.64 -6.85 5.21
N LEU A 107 -9.92 -7.21 5.29
CA LEU A 107 -10.98 -6.29 5.69
C LEU A 107 -10.70 -5.65 7.07
N THR A 108 -10.34 -6.45 8.07
CA THR A 108 -10.11 -5.97 9.45
C THR A 108 -8.88 -5.09 9.55
N LEU A 109 -7.77 -5.45 8.89
CA LEU A 109 -6.54 -4.64 8.85
C LEU A 109 -6.77 -3.31 8.13
N GLY A 110 -7.69 -3.24 7.15
CA GLY A 110 -8.11 -2.01 6.48
C GLY A 110 -8.76 -0.97 7.39
N SER A 111 -9.14 -1.36 8.62
CA SER A 111 -9.71 -0.43 9.60
C SER A 111 -8.70 0.59 10.15
N PHE A 112 -7.41 0.38 10.01
CA PHE A 112 -6.41 1.18 10.70
C PHE A 112 -6.04 2.47 9.96
N ALA A 113 -5.50 2.40 8.75
CA ALA A 113 -4.82 3.53 8.11
C ALA A 113 -5.70 4.79 7.97
N PRO A 114 -6.94 4.74 7.45
CA PRO A 114 -7.77 5.92 7.30
C PRO A 114 -8.16 6.53 8.65
N VAL A 115 -8.36 5.68 9.66
CA VAL A 115 -8.75 6.10 11.01
C VAL A 115 -7.56 6.69 11.77
N ALA A 116 -6.37 6.10 11.62
CA ALA A 116 -5.13 6.62 12.20
C ALA A 116 -4.78 8.00 11.64
N PHE A 117 -4.87 8.19 10.31
CA PHE A 117 -4.66 9.50 9.70
C PHE A 117 -5.66 10.53 10.23
N ALA A 118 -6.93 10.17 10.29
CA ALA A 118 -7.95 11.04 10.83
C ALA A 118 -7.69 11.42 12.31
N LEU A 119 -7.27 10.46 13.16
CA LEU A 119 -6.91 10.71 14.56
C LEU A 119 -5.69 11.63 14.68
N ILE A 120 -4.71 11.51 13.78
CA ILE A 120 -3.55 12.39 13.71
C ILE A 120 -4.00 13.83 13.39
N PHE A 121 -4.95 14.00 12.45
CA PHE A 121 -5.48 15.30 12.10
C PHE A 121 -6.24 15.96 13.27
N ASP A 122 -6.87 15.18 14.16
CA ASP A 122 -7.63 15.71 15.30
C ASP A 122 -6.77 16.19 16.46
N HIS A 123 -5.61 15.55 16.67
CA HIS A 123 -4.90 15.69 17.95
C HIS A 123 -3.52 16.33 17.82
N TYR A 124 -2.97 16.48 16.61
CA TYR A 124 -1.62 16.99 16.42
C TYR A 124 -1.59 18.31 15.63
N THR A 125 -0.62 19.16 15.98
CA THR A 125 -0.34 20.40 15.25
C THR A 125 0.17 20.12 13.85
N GLU A 126 0.04 21.07 12.94
CA GLU A 126 0.41 20.90 11.53
C GLU A 126 1.83 20.34 11.33
N ARG A 127 2.82 20.90 12.02
CA ARG A 127 4.22 20.42 11.95
C ARG A 127 4.37 18.97 12.39
N THR A 128 3.78 18.61 13.53
CA THR A 128 3.87 17.23 14.06
C THR A 128 3.08 16.26 13.21
N ARG A 129 1.92 16.68 12.70
CA ARG A 129 1.08 15.92 11.78
C ARG A 129 1.85 15.52 10.53
N THR A 130 2.50 16.49 9.86
CA THR A 130 3.30 16.24 8.67
C THR A 130 4.40 15.23 8.94
N LEU A 131 5.14 15.37 10.06
CA LEU A 131 6.17 14.41 10.44
C LEU A 131 5.61 13.00 10.67
N LEU A 132 4.48 12.86 11.37
CA LEU A 132 3.86 11.56 11.62
C LEU A 132 3.40 10.89 10.33
N LEU A 133 2.80 11.64 9.41
CA LEU A 133 2.39 11.12 8.10
C LEU A 133 3.60 10.65 7.28
N VAL A 134 4.71 11.39 7.33
CA VAL A 134 5.98 10.97 6.69
C VAL A 134 6.48 9.67 7.30
N PHE A 135 6.54 9.56 8.63
CA PHE A 135 7.02 8.34 9.31
C PHE A 135 6.13 7.13 9.01
N ILE A 136 4.79 7.28 9.01
CA ILE A 136 3.87 6.18 8.70
C ILE A 136 4.02 5.76 7.24
N ASN A 137 4.11 6.70 6.30
CA ASN A 137 4.28 6.37 4.89
C ASN A 137 5.64 5.72 4.59
N THR A 138 6.72 6.21 5.22
CA THR A 138 8.03 5.55 5.13
C THR A 138 7.97 4.15 5.74
N GLY A 139 7.26 3.99 6.86
CA GLY A 139 7.00 2.69 7.48
C GLY A 139 6.25 1.73 6.53
N PHE A 140 5.28 2.21 5.77
CA PHE A 140 4.57 1.41 4.77
C PHE A 140 5.49 0.94 3.63
N LEU A 141 6.41 1.78 3.18
CA LEU A 141 7.40 1.37 2.17
C LEU A 141 8.37 0.32 2.72
N MET A 142 8.88 0.51 3.94
CA MET A 142 9.76 -0.45 4.60
C MET A 142 9.04 -1.77 4.90
N ALA A 143 7.76 -1.72 5.20
CA ALA A 143 6.94 -2.88 5.51
C ALA A 143 6.89 -3.91 4.37
N GLY A 144 7.00 -3.45 3.12
CA GLY A 144 7.08 -4.33 1.95
C GLY A 144 8.24 -5.32 2.01
N ILE A 145 9.36 -4.96 2.64
CA ILE A 145 10.50 -5.87 2.85
C ILE A 145 10.42 -6.50 4.23
N LEU A 146 10.12 -5.73 5.29
CA LEU A 146 10.04 -6.28 6.63
C LEU A 146 9.04 -7.45 6.72
N GLY A 147 7.87 -7.32 6.07
CA GLY A 147 6.89 -8.40 6.04
C GLY A 147 7.42 -9.68 5.40
N GLN A 148 8.15 -9.55 4.31
CA GLN A 148 8.75 -10.68 3.61
C GLN A 148 9.90 -11.30 4.40
N LEU A 149 10.75 -10.47 5.03
CA LEU A 149 11.83 -10.93 5.90
C LEU A 149 11.31 -11.73 7.10
N ILE A 150 10.37 -11.14 7.83
CA ILE A 150 9.76 -11.80 9.00
C ILE A 150 9.16 -13.14 8.57
N SER A 151 8.42 -13.15 7.45
CA SER A 151 7.79 -14.37 6.94
C SER A 151 8.82 -15.44 6.56
N SER A 152 9.83 -15.08 5.74
CA SER A 152 10.88 -16.01 5.34
C SER A 152 11.66 -16.54 6.55
N SER A 153 12.05 -15.66 7.48
CA SER A 153 12.83 -16.06 8.67
C SER A 153 12.06 -17.00 9.58
N ILE A 154 10.77 -16.72 9.84
CA ILE A 154 9.96 -17.61 10.67
C ILE A 154 9.75 -18.95 9.96
N THR A 155 9.46 -18.94 8.67
CA THR A 155 9.17 -20.16 7.91
C THR A 155 10.43 -21.02 7.74
N SER A 156 11.62 -20.45 7.64
CA SER A 156 12.87 -21.23 7.60
C SER A 156 13.22 -21.93 8.91
N LEU A 157 12.76 -21.39 10.05
CA LEU A 157 12.99 -21.95 11.38
C LEU A 157 11.84 -22.84 11.88
N SER A 158 10.66 -22.78 11.24
CA SER A 158 9.45 -23.43 11.72
C SER A 158 8.45 -23.64 10.59
N THR A 159 7.14 -23.61 10.89
CA THR A 159 6.07 -23.72 9.90
C THR A 159 5.53 -22.34 9.47
N TRP A 160 4.95 -22.27 8.27
CA TRP A 160 4.34 -21.04 7.75
C TRP A 160 3.21 -20.50 8.65
N ASN A 161 2.49 -21.37 9.38
CA ASN A 161 1.44 -21.01 10.33
C ASN A 161 1.96 -20.06 11.42
N ASN A 162 3.21 -20.27 11.87
CA ASN A 162 3.85 -19.47 12.92
C ASN A 162 4.07 -18.01 12.50
N VAL A 163 4.13 -17.72 11.21
CA VAL A 163 4.12 -16.33 10.70
C VAL A 163 2.83 -15.62 11.15
N TYR A 164 1.70 -16.27 10.96
CA TYR A 164 0.39 -15.70 11.31
C TYR A 164 0.16 -15.69 12.82
N TYR A 165 0.66 -16.66 13.54
CA TYR A 165 0.61 -16.63 15.03
C TYR A 165 1.44 -15.47 15.58
N PHE A 166 2.63 -15.22 15.03
CA PHE A 166 3.45 -14.06 15.40
C PHE A 166 2.71 -12.73 15.16
N PHE A 167 2.12 -12.54 13.99
CA PHE A 167 1.36 -11.33 13.68
C PHE A 167 0.08 -11.23 14.52
N ALA A 168 -0.62 -12.32 14.78
CA ALA A 168 -1.82 -12.33 15.63
C ALA A 168 -1.51 -11.88 17.07
N ILE A 169 -0.44 -12.41 17.66
CA ILE A 169 0.04 -11.99 18.98
C ILE A 169 0.44 -10.52 18.96
N SER A 170 1.15 -10.08 17.93
CA SER A 170 1.55 -8.68 17.77
C SER A 170 0.32 -7.75 17.71
N TYR A 171 -0.71 -8.09 16.94
CA TYR A 171 -1.96 -7.32 16.89
C TYR A 171 -2.73 -7.34 18.21
N PHE A 172 -2.69 -8.44 18.94
CA PHE A 172 -3.30 -8.51 20.26
C PHE A 172 -2.58 -7.61 21.27
N ILE A 173 -1.25 -7.55 21.24
CA ILE A 173 -0.45 -6.61 22.04
C ILE A 173 -0.79 -5.16 21.65
N LEU A 174 -0.86 -4.87 20.34
CA LEU A 174 -1.22 -3.54 19.84
C LEU A 174 -2.66 -3.15 20.20
N PHE A 175 -3.58 -4.12 20.26
CA PHE A 175 -4.93 -3.92 20.80
C PHE A 175 -4.89 -3.47 22.27
N ILE A 176 -4.16 -4.17 23.13
CA ILE A 176 -4.03 -3.82 24.56
C ILE A 176 -3.39 -2.43 24.70
N LEU A 177 -2.32 -2.16 23.97
CA LEU A 177 -1.67 -0.83 23.99
C LEU A 177 -2.63 0.27 23.49
N SER A 178 -3.45 -0.01 22.50
CA SER A 178 -4.46 0.92 22.00
C SER A 178 -5.53 1.27 23.02
N LEU A 179 -5.93 0.31 23.86
CA LEU A 179 -6.86 0.55 24.97
C LEU A 179 -6.31 1.57 25.98
N ILE A 180 -5.01 1.48 26.26
CA ILE A 180 -4.34 2.29 27.30
C ILE A 180 -3.95 3.68 26.75
N VAL A 181 -3.37 3.71 25.55
CA VAL A 181 -2.65 4.87 25.04
C VAL A 181 -3.54 5.82 24.24
N LEU A 182 -4.48 5.31 23.43
CA LEU A 182 -5.25 6.16 22.51
C LEU A 182 -6.12 7.19 23.25
N PRO A 183 -6.10 8.47 22.82
CA PRO A 183 -6.95 9.52 23.39
C PRO A 183 -8.43 9.25 23.10
N LYS A 184 -9.31 9.82 23.94
CA LYS A 184 -10.75 9.77 23.69
C LYS A 184 -11.07 10.55 22.41
N SER A 185 -11.89 9.98 21.53
CA SER A 185 -12.31 10.61 20.27
C SER A 185 -13.62 11.36 20.47
N LYS A 186 -13.73 12.50 19.81
CA LYS A 186 -15.03 13.16 19.62
C LYS A 186 -15.82 12.38 18.57
N ILE A 187 -17.10 12.14 18.83
CA ILE A 187 -18.02 11.55 17.86
C ILE A 187 -18.58 12.73 17.05
N LEU A 188 -18.36 12.71 15.76
CA LEU A 188 -18.94 13.67 14.83
C LEU A 188 -20.18 13.02 14.21
N HIS A 189 -21.33 13.67 14.35
CA HIS A 189 -22.57 13.20 13.72
C HIS A 189 -22.52 13.51 12.23
N PHE A 190 -22.11 12.56 11.41
CA PHE A 190 -22.06 12.70 9.96
C PHE A 190 -23.25 12.01 9.28
N ASN A 191 -23.75 12.63 8.22
CA ASN A 191 -24.81 12.05 7.39
C ASN A 191 -24.19 11.13 6.32
N ASN A 192 -24.39 9.82 6.46
CA ASN A 192 -23.84 8.80 5.54
C ASN A 192 -24.21 9.00 4.08
N ARG A 193 -25.45 9.44 3.80
CA ARG A 193 -25.91 9.67 2.43
C ARG A 193 -25.10 10.76 1.74
N ALA A 194 -24.79 11.84 2.46
CA ALA A 194 -23.95 12.92 1.95
C ALA A 194 -22.51 12.44 1.66
N THR A 195 -21.95 11.59 2.53
CA THR A 195 -20.61 11.03 2.33
C THR A 195 -20.50 10.16 1.08
N LEU A 196 -21.47 9.28 0.86
CA LEU A 196 -21.49 8.39 -0.31
C LEU A 196 -21.70 9.18 -1.61
N SER A 197 -22.58 10.17 -1.61
CA SER A 197 -22.81 11.08 -2.74
C SER A 197 -21.55 11.85 -3.13
N ILE A 198 -20.81 12.38 -2.12
CA ILE A 198 -19.53 13.08 -2.36
C ILE A 198 -18.49 12.11 -2.94
N MET A 199 -18.34 10.91 -2.40
CA MET A 199 -17.41 9.93 -2.94
C MET A 199 -17.72 9.56 -4.39
N THR A 200 -19.01 9.39 -4.70
CA THR A 200 -19.45 9.13 -6.08
C THR A 200 -19.16 10.30 -7.02
N SER A 201 -19.33 11.56 -6.56
CA SER A 201 -18.98 12.73 -7.35
C SER A 201 -17.48 12.86 -7.62
N LEU A 202 -16.65 12.56 -6.61
CA LEU A 202 -15.19 12.53 -6.75
C LEU A 202 -14.71 11.43 -7.74
N PHE A 203 -15.39 10.27 -7.75
CA PHE A 203 -15.12 9.22 -8.73
C PHE A 203 -15.53 9.60 -10.16
N LYS A 204 -16.53 10.47 -10.32
CA LYS A 204 -16.98 10.95 -11.63
C LYS A 204 -16.20 12.14 -12.16
N ASN A 205 -15.39 12.79 -11.32
CA ASN A 205 -14.55 13.91 -11.74
C ASN A 205 -13.45 13.44 -12.71
N ARG A 206 -13.44 13.96 -13.94
CA ARG A 206 -12.55 13.51 -15.03
C ARG A 206 -11.07 13.70 -14.70
N THR A 207 -10.70 14.78 -14.05
CA THR A 207 -9.32 15.09 -13.66
C THR A 207 -8.84 14.14 -12.56
N LEU A 208 -9.68 13.91 -11.52
CA LEU A 208 -9.40 12.93 -10.47
C LEU A 208 -9.36 11.49 -11.03
N LEU A 209 -10.21 11.17 -12.00
CA LEU A 209 -10.23 9.83 -12.62
C LEU A 209 -8.90 9.50 -13.32
N LYS A 210 -8.26 10.47 -13.99
CA LYS A 210 -6.91 10.32 -14.55
C LYS A 210 -5.86 10.07 -13.46
N CYS A 211 -5.93 10.83 -12.35
CA CYS A 211 -5.07 10.60 -11.19
C CYS A 211 -5.27 9.19 -10.60
N TYR A 212 -6.51 8.73 -10.50
CA TYR A 212 -6.83 7.37 -10.03
C TYR A 212 -6.34 6.30 -11.02
N GLY A 213 -6.40 6.54 -12.33
CA GLY A 213 -5.82 5.66 -13.34
C GLY A 213 -4.31 5.51 -13.16
N ILE A 214 -3.58 6.62 -12.99
CA ILE A 214 -2.14 6.60 -12.66
C ILE A 214 -1.93 5.84 -11.34
N THR A 215 -2.70 6.14 -10.31
CA THR A 215 -2.60 5.50 -8.99
C THR A 215 -2.71 3.98 -9.06
N PHE A 216 -3.71 3.47 -9.80
CA PHE A 216 -3.92 2.04 -10.01
C PHE A 216 -2.68 1.36 -10.55
N THR A 217 -2.07 1.96 -11.59
CA THR A 217 -0.93 1.37 -12.28
C THR A 217 0.37 1.44 -11.49
N LEU A 218 0.54 2.39 -10.55
CA LEU A 218 1.77 2.53 -9.76
C LEU A 218 2.03 1.29 -8.88
N LEU A 219 1.07 0.92 -8.03
CA LEU A 219 1.27 -0.22 -7.13
C LEU A 219 1.10 -1.55 -7.86
N PHE A 220 0.25 -1.59 -8.89
CA PHE A 220 0.21 -2.71 -9.83
C PHE A 220 1.60 -2.97 -10.39
N SER A 221 2.27 -1.96 -10.94
CA SER A 221 3.58 -2.10 -11.57
C SER A 221 4.66 -2.51 -10.56
N PHE A 222 4.61 -1.97 -9.34
CA PHE A 222 5.53 -2.35 -8.28
C PHE A 222 5.41 -3.84 -7.92
N VAL A 223 4.20 -4.31 -7.66
CA VAL A 223 3.95 -5.71 -7.31
C VAL A 223 4.25 -6.63 -8.48
N ALA A 224 3.79 -6.26 -9.70
CA ALA A 224 3.97 -7.06 -10.91
C ALA A 224 5.45 -7.25 -11.28
N LEU A 225 6.28 -6.21 -11.13
CA LEU A 225 7.71 -6.32 -11.42
C LEU A 225 8.40 -7.32 -10.49
N TYR A 226 8.19 -7.18 -9.17
CA TYR A 226 8.86 -8.03 -8.19
C TYR A 226 8.34 -9.48 -8.19
N ASP A 227 7.05 -9.69 -8.46
CA ASP A 227 6.50 -11.03 -8.65
C ASP A 227 7.02 -11.66 -9.94
N GLY A 228 7.07 -10.88 -11.04
CA GLY A 228 7.63 -11.32 -12.32
C GLY A 228 9.10 -11.71 -12.25
N ILE A 229 9.95 -10.91 -11.58
CA ILE A 229 11.35 -11.24 -11.35
C ILE A 229 11.48 -12.51 -10.51
N GLY A 230 10.65 -12.64 -9.45
CA GLY A 230 10.66 -13.83 -8.60
C GLY A 230 10.39 -15.12 -9.37
N ARG A 231 9.42 -15.10 -10.28
CA ARG A 231 9.07 -16.24 -11.14
C ARG A 231 10.12 -16.52 -12.21
N TYR A 232 10.72 -15.48 -12.79
CA TYR A 232 11.74 -15.61 -13.82
C TYR A 232 13.02 -16.29 -13.30
N PHE A 233 13.46 -15.96 -12.08
CA PHE A 233 14.67 -16.54 -11.48
C PHE A 233 14.42 -17.84 -10.71
N GLY A 234 13.22 -18.41 -10.77
CA GLY A 234 12.94 -19.71 -10.14
C GLY A 234 13.00 -19.71 -8.61
N GLY A 235 12.85 -18.53 -8.00
CA GLY A 235 12.53 -18.46 -6.58
C GLY A 235 13.66 -18.77 -5.59
N GLN A 236 14.95 -18.54 -5.94
CA GLN A 236 16.01 -18.61 -4.91
C GLN A 236 15.76 -17.51 -3.84
N PRO A 237 15.33 -17.86 -2.61
CA PRO A 237 14.83 -16.89 -1.63
C PRO A 237 15.87 -15.82 -1.26
N GLU A 238 17.15 -16.20 -1.13
CA GLU A 238 18.25 -15.31 -0.75
C GLU A 238 18.56 -14.26 -1.83
N GLN A 239 18.51 -14.67 -3.10
CA GLN A 239 18.74 -13.77 -4.22
C GLN A 239 17.57 -12.77 -4.33
N LEU A 240 16.34 -13.25 -4.28
CA LEU A 240 15.15 -12.39 -4.32
C LEU A 240 15.11 -11.42 -3.14
N PHE A 241 15.56 -11.87 -1.98
CA PHE A 241 15.71 -11.01 -0.82
C PHE A 241 16.73 -9.88 -1.08
N SER A 242 17.93 -10.21 -1.55
CA SER A 242 18.96 -9.21 -1.83
C SER A 242 18.53 -8.20 -2.89
N LEU A 243 17.83 -8.64 -3.94
CA LEU A 243 17.29 -7.77 -4.99
C LEU A 243 16.26 -6.78 -4.42
N ARG A 244 15.36 -7.26 -3.56
CA ARG A 244 14.34 -6.42 -2.92
C ARG A 244 14.97 -5.44 -1.92
N ALA A 245 15.92 -5.91 -1.10
CA ALA A 245 16.62 -5.09 -0.12
C ALA A 245 17.42 -3.96 -0.80
N VAL A 246 18.13 -4.27 -1.87
CA VAL A 246 18.86 -3.27 -2.67
C VAL A 246 17.91 -2.33 -3.38
N GLY A 247 16.82 -2.83 -3.97
CA GLY A 247 15.78 -2.00 -4.59
C GLY A 247 15.20 -0.95 -3.65
N LEU A 248 15.05 -1.28 -2.36
CA LEU A 248 14.57 -0.30 -1.36
C LEU A 248 15.45 0.93 -1.19
N THR A 249 16.72 0.88 -1.54
CA THR A 249 17.56 2.08 -1.51
C THR A 249 16.99 3.17 -2.39
N GLY A 250 16.31 2.80 -3.49
CA GLY A 250 15.53 3.73 -4.32
C GLY A 250 14.39 4.43 -3.58
N ALA A 251 13.83 3.80 -2.53
CA ALA A 251 12.74 4.38 -1.74
C ALA A 251 13.20 5.60 -0.92
N VAL A 252 14.49 5.75 -0.65
CA VAL A 252 15.05 6.93 0.04
C VAL A 252 14.71 8.22 -0.70
N LEU A 253 14.53 8.16 -2.02
CA LEU A 253 14.16 9.33 -2.82
C LEU A 253 12.78 9.89 -2.44
N SER A 254 11.88 9.08 -1.88
CA SER A 254 10.57 9.54 -1.40
C SER A 254 10.67 10.60 -0.30
N LEU A 255 11.71 10.56 0.53
CA LEU A 255 11.95 11.53 1.60
C LEU A 255 12.26 12.94 1.04
N PHE A 256 12.77 13.00 -0.17
CA PHE A 256 13.13 14.25 -0.85
C PHE A 256 12.05 14.74 -1.81
N THR A 257 11.01 13.94 -2.07
CA THR A 257 9.96 14.29 -3.05
C THR A 257 9.28 15.61 -2.73
N GLY A 258 8.99 15.88 -1.44
CA GLY A 258 8.42 17.17 -1.02
C GLY A 258 9.28 18.37 -1.42
N LYS A 259 10.60 18.29 -1.17
CA LYS A 259 11.55 19.34 -1.58
C LYS A 259 11.68 19.47 -3.09
N LEU A 260 11.57 18.37 -3.82
CA LEU A 260 11.58 18.38 -5.30
C LEU A 260 10.33 19.05 -5.86
N ILE A 261 9.16 18.77 -5.27
CA ILE A 261 7.89 19.42 -5.64
C ILE A 261 7.96 20.92 -5.36
N GLU A 262 8.49 21.33 -4.20
CA GLU A 262 8.67 22.75 -3.87
C GLU A 262 9.61 23.48 -4.85
N LYS A 263 10.70 22.81 -5.25
CA LYS A 263 11.74 23.42 -6.10
C LYS A 263 11.39 23.40 -7.59
N PHE A 264 10.82 22.33 -8.10
CA PHE A 264 10.61 22.08 -9.53
C PHE A 264 9.15 22.07 -9.95
N GLY A 265 8.22 22.03 -8.99
CA GLY A 265 6.79 21.89 -9.21
C GLY A 265 6.32 20.41 -9.29
N ILE A 266 5.03 20.21 -9.10
CA ILE A 266 4.38 18.89 -9.10
C ILE A 266 4.52 18.21 -10.46
N GLU A 267 4.31 18.94 -11.55
CA GLU A 267 4.32 18.39 -12.92
C GLU A 267 5.70 17.87 -13.31
N ARG A 268 6.74 18.69 -13.17
CA ARG A 268 8.11 18.29 -13.51
C ARG A 268 8.58 17.09 -12.68
N THR A 269 8.22 17.05 -11.39
CA THR A 269 8.54 15.92 -10.51
C THR A 269 7.83 14.66 -10.98
N MET A 270 6.58 14.74 -11.39
CA MET A 270 5.80 13.63 -11.94
C MET A 270 6.39 13.10 -13.25
N PHE A 271 6.68 13.97 -14.21
CA PHE A 271 7.30 13.56 -15.49
C PHE A 271 8.69 12.96 -15.30
N THR A 272 9.49 13.51 -14.37
CA THR A 272 10.80 12.93 -14.02
C THR A 272 10.63 11.49 -13.50
N GLY A 273 9.64 11.26 -12.63
CA GLY A 273 9.31 9.91 -12.16
C GLY A 273 8.94 8.97 -13.31
N PHE A 274 8.07 9.37 -14.24
CA PHE A 274 7.70 8.53 -15.39
C PHE A 274 8.89 8.21 -16.28
N VAL A 275 9.75 9.20 -16.60
CA VAL A 275 10.94 9.00 -17.44
C VAL A 275 11.91 8.03 -16.81
N ILE A 276 12.22 8.17 -15.51
CA ILE A 276 13.10 7.25 -14.78
C ILE A 276 12.53 5.82 -14.81
N GLY A 277 11.22 5.66 -14.58
CA GLY A 277 10.57 4.38 -14.62
C GLY A 277 10.59 3.72 -16.01
N MET A 278 10.32 4.48 -17.07
CA MET A 278 10.41 3.99 -18.44
C MET A 278 11.84 3.57 -18.82
N ILE A 279 12.84 4.38 -18.50
CA ILE A 279 14.25 4.03 -18.74
C ILE A 279 14.61 2.74 -18.01
N SER A 280 14.21 2.60 -16.74
CA SER A 280 14.44 1.39 -15.96
C SER A 280 13.82 0.15 -16.61
N LEU A 281 12.53 0.20 -16.94
CA LEU A 281 11.79 -0.92 -17.51
C LEU A 281 12.29 -1.30 -18.91
N ILE A 282 12.59 -0.33 -19.76
CA ILE A 282 13.17 -0.57 -21.10
C ILE A 282 14.55 -1.22 -20.94
N SER A 283 15.39 -0.70 -20.04
CA SER A 283 16.70 -1.31 -19.78
C SER A 283 16.58 -2.74 -19.24
N MET A 284 15.60 -3.02 -18.37
CA MET A 284 15.32 -4.38 -17.89
C MET A 284 14.87 -5.32 -19.02
N SER A 285 14.19 -4.82 -20.05
CA SER A 285 13.80 -5.65 -21.20
C SER A 285 14.97 -6.01 -22.13
N LEU A 286 16.08 -5.28 -22.03
CA LEU A 286 17.30 -5.52 -22.81
C LEU A 286 18.35 -6.30 -22.02
N PHE A 287 18.44 -6.07 -20.71
CA PHE A 287 19.49 -6.65 -19.85
C PHE A 287 18.85 -7.55 -18.77
N HIS A 288 18.98 -8.86 -18.93
CA HIS A 288 18.35 -9.85 -18.06
C HIS A 288 19.31 -10.45 -17.01
N SER A 289 20.56 -9.95 -16.91
CA SER A 289 21.48 -10.44 -15.89
C SER A 289 21.02 -10.04 -14.48
N TRP A 290 21.31 -10.87 -13.50
CA TRP A 290 20.97 -10.64 -12.09
C TRP A 290 21.40 -9.23 -11.60
N PHE A 291 22.66 -8.88 -11.86
CA PHE A 291 23.22 -7.56 -11.48
C PHE A 291 22.50 -6.40 -12.17
N ALA A 292 22.16 -6.56 -13.45
CA ALA A 292 21.42 -5.52 -14.18
C ALA A 292 20.05 -5.32 -13.57
N LEU A 293 19.29 -6.39 -13.34
CA LEU A 293 17.95 -6.29 -12.75
C LEU A 293 17.99 -5.73 -11.32
N MET A 294 18.99 -6.10 -10.52
CA MET A 294 19.18 -5.57 -9.18
C MET A 294 19.45 -4.05 -9.22
N THR A 295 20.34 -3.59 -10.08
CA THR A 295 20.67 -2.17 -10.21
C THR A 295 19.50 -1.36 -10.78
N LEU A 296 18.85 -1.90 -11.82
CA LEU A 296 17.70 -1.25 -12.45
C LEU A 296 16.47 -1.21 -11.52
N SER A 297 16.32 -2.18 -10.60
CA SER A 297 15.26 -2.15 -9.61
C SER A 297 15.36 -0.93 -8.68
N ILE A 298 16.57 -0.44 -8.39
CA ILE A 298 16.77 0.80 -7.62
C ILE A 298 16.14 1.98 -8.36
N LEU A 299 16.40 2.11 -9.67
CA LEU A 299 15.85 3.19 -10.50
C LEU A 299 14.33 3.07 -10.60
N PHE A 300 13.80 1.86 -10.75
CA PHE A 300 12.36 1.64 -10.79
C PHE A 300 11.70 2.04 -9.47
N VAL A 301 12.25 1.59 -8.34
CA VAL A 301 11.72 1.97 -7.01
C VAL A 301 11.87 3.47 -6.76
N ALA A 302 12.96 4.09 -7.19
CA ALA A 302 13.14 5.54 -7.13
C ALA A 302 12.04 6.28 -7.92
N SER A 303 11.69 5.80 -9.13
CA SER A 303 10.56 6.30 -9.91
C SER A 303 9.24 6.23 -9.13
N ILE A 304 8.88 5.05 -8.62
CA ILE A 304 7.65 4.85 -7.83
C ILE A 304 7.65 5.74 -6.58
N SER A 305 8.81 5.91 -5.94
CA SER A 305 9.00 6.74 -4.76
C SER A 305 8.84 8.24 -5.00
N LEU A 306 9.06 8.69 -6.23
CA LEU A 306 8.71 10.04 -6.67
C LEU A 306 7.22 10.15 -7.02
N LEU A 307 6.68 9.18 -7.73
CA LEU A 307 5.32 9.23 -8.28
C LEU A 307 4.24 9.13 -7.22
N ILE A 308 4.37 8.20 -6.26
CA ILE A 308 3.35 8.01 -5.21
C ILE A 308 3.08 9.30 -4.42
N PRO A 309 4.09 9.96 -3.80
CA PRO A 309 3.84 11.21 -3.06
C PRO A 309 3.35 12.35 -3.95
N THR A 310 3.81 12.41 -5.20
CA THR A 310 3.40 13.44 -6.15
C THR A 310 1.93 13.31 -6.50
N VAL A 311 1.46 12.08 -6.81
CA VAL A 311 0.04 11.83 -7.14
C VAL A 311 -0.86 11.98 -5.90
N ILE A 312 -0.40 11.57 -4.71
CA ILE A 312 -1.13 11.85 -3.44
C ILE A 312 -1.33 13.36 -3.26
N THR A 313 -0.28 14.15 -3.48
CA THR A 313 -0.35 15.61 -3.34
C THR A 313 -1.35 16.18 -4.34
N LEU A 314 -1.29 15.75 -5.59
CA LEU A 314 -2.19 16.19 -6.64
C LEU A 314 -3.66 15.84 -6.34
N VAL A 315 -3.95 14.58 -5.98
CA VAL A 315 -5.29 14.14 -5.56
C VAL A 315 -5.77 14.92 -4.34
N GLY A 316 -4.88 15.19 -3.39
CA GLY A 316 -5.20 15.98 -2.21
C GLY A 316 -5.56 17.44 -2.54
N THR A 317 -4.89 18.06 -3.51
CA THR A 317 -5.16 19.41 -3.97
C THR A 317 -6.47 19.47 -4.76
N LEU A 318 -6.66 18.59 -5.74
CA LEU A 318 -7.88 18.49 -6.55
C LEU A 318 -9.12 18.10 -5.72
N GLY A 319 -8.94 17.37 -4.63
CA GLY A 319 -10.03 17.03 -3.70
C GLY A 319 -10.58 18.21 -2.91
N GLY A 320 -9.87 19.35 -2.83
CA GLY A 320 -10.28 20.57 -2.17
C GLY A 320 -10.82 20.36 -0.76
N ILE A 321 -12.04 20.81 -0.48
CA ILE A 321 -12.72 20.62 0.81
C ILE A 321 -13.02 19.15 1.14
N HIS A 322 -13.04 18.27 0.13
CA HIS A 322 -13.25 16.83 0.24
C HIS A 322 -11.96 16.01 0.16
N ARG A 323 -10.79 16.64 0.38
CA ARG A 323 -9.45 16.04 0.31
C ARG A 323 -9.37 14.66 0.99
N ALA A 324 -9.88 14.53 2.21
CA ALA A 324 -9.82 13.26 2.95
C ALA A 324 -10.53 12.12 2.20
N LYS A 325 -11.71 12.39 1.61
CA LYS A 325 -12.48 11.41 0.85
C LYS A 325 -11.79 11.07 -0.47
N ALA A 326 -11.20 12.05 -1.16
CA ALA A 326 -10.42 11.82 -2.37
C ALA A 326 -9.19 10.93 -2.10
N LEU A 327 -8.49 11.14 -0.98
CA LEU A 327 -7.36 10.32 -0.56
C LEU A 327 -7.78 8.91 -0.10
N THR A 328 -8.98 8.75 0.44
CA THR A 328 -9.54 7.42 0.74
C THR A 328 -9.77 6.62 -0.56
N ILE A 329 -10.35 7.27 -1.58
CA ILE A 329 -10.53 6.67 -2.92
C ILE A 329 -9.17 6.34 -3.54
N TYR A 330 -8.20 7.25 -3.46
CA TYR A 330 -6.82 7.02 -3.90
C TYR A 330 -6.24 5.73 -3.31
N SER A 331 -6.33 5.56 -1.98
CA SER A 331 -5.81 4.38 -1.30
C SER A 331 -6.53 3.09 -1.71
N PHE A 332 -7.85 3.15 -1.89
CA PHE A 332 -8.63 2.04 -2.42
C PHE A 332 -8.17 1.62 -3.81
N VAL A 333 -8.03 2.57 -4.73
CA VAL A 333 -7.60 2.32 -6.11
C VAL A 333 -6.17 1.79 -6.18
N LEU A 334 -5.27 2.37 -5.37
CA LEU A 334 -3.87 1.95 -5.28
C LEU A 334 -3.76 0.46 -4.92
N LEU A 335 -4.49 0.03 -3.90
CA LEU A 335 -4.46 -1.36 -3.42
C LEU A 335 -5.25 -2.32 -4.33
N THR A 336 -6.27 -1.83 -5.02
CA THR A 336 -6.94 -2.62 -6.06
C THR A 336 -5.97 -2.95 -7.19
N GLY A 337 -5.09 -2.01 -7.58
CA GLY A 337 -4.00 -2.28 -8.53
C GLY A 337 -3.07 -3.39 -8.03
N ALA A 338 -2.63 -3.31 -6.77
CA ALA A 338 -1.78 -4.34 -6.17
C ALA A 338 -2.46 -5.73 -6.15
N SER A 339 -3.76 -5.78 -5.87
CA SER A 339 -4.51 -7.06 -5.76
C SER A 339 -4.60 -7.82 -7.08
N ILE A 340 -4.61 -7.10 -8.20
CA ILE A 340 -4.73 -7.69 -9.55
C ILE A 340 -3.37 -8.05 -10.13
N ALA A 341 -2.28 -7.46 -9.62
CA ALA A 341 -0.95 -7.60 -10.21
C ALA A 341 -0.46 -9.05 -10.28
N SER A 342 -0.42 -9.78 -9.16
CA SER A 342 0.07 -11.17 -9.14
C SER A 342 -0.77 -12.13 -9.98
N PRO A 343 -2.12 -12.11 -9.96
CA PRO A 343 -2.93 -12.88 -10.90
C PRO A 343 -2.63 -12.63 -12.37
N VAL A 344 -2.38 -11.37 -12.75
CA VAL A 344 -2.03 -11.03 -14.15
C VAL A 344 -0.64 -11.56 -14.50
N VAL A 345 0.34 -11.37 -13.62
CA VAL A 345 1.73 -11.85 -13.83
C VAL A 345 1.80 -13.37 -14.00
N MET A 346 0.93 -14.12 -13.30
CA MET A 346 0.86 -15.57 -13.45
C MET A 346 0.49 -16.05 -14.87
N LEU A 347 -0.20 -15.23 -15.64
CA LEU A 347 -0.64 -15.55 -17.01
C LEU A 347 0.40 -15.14 -18.06
N LEU A 348 1.45 -14.42 -17.67
CA LEU A 348 2.41 -13.80 -18.57
C LEU A 348 3.83 -14.32 -18.29
N ASN A 349 4.65 -14.44 -19.34
CA ASN A 349 6.07 -14.58 -19.13
C ASN A 349 6.72 -13.22 -18.78
N PHE A 350 7.93 -13.25 -18.23
CA PHE A 350 8.61 -12.05 -17.72
C PHE A 350 8.76 -10.93 -18.75
N GLN A 351 9.04 -11.27 -20.00
CA GLN A 351 9.17 -10.28 -21.07
C GLN A 351 7.84 -9.58 -21.36
N PHE A 352 6.72 -10.30 -21.36
CA PHE A 352 5.40 -9.70 -21.53
C PHE A 352 4.99 -8.86 -20.31
N VAL A 353 5.42 -9.24 -19.10
CA VAL A 353 5.24 -8.38 -17.92
C VAL A 353 5.95 -7.05 -18.12
N LEU A 354 7.23 -7.04 -18.54
CA LEU A 354 7.96 -5.80 -18.80
C LEU A 354 7.31 -4.94 -19.86
N LEU A 355 6.86 -5.54 -20.99
CA LEU A 355 6.15 -4.81 -22.04
C LEU A 355 4.83 -4.20 -21.55
N LEU A 356 4.06 -4.94 -20.75
CA LEU A 356 2.85 -4.44 -20.10
C LEU A 356 3.17 -3.21 -19.23
N LEU A 357 4.21 -3.30 -18.39
CA LEU A 357 4.58 -2.21 -17.50
C LEU A 357 5.07 -0.98 -18.27
N ILE A 358 5.84 -1.16 -19.34
CA ILE A 358 6.26 -0.08 -20.24
C ILE A 358 5.02 0.59 -20.84
N GLY A 359 4.06 -0.17 -21.35
CA GLY A 359 2.80 0.33 -21.89
C GLY A 359 2.00 1.15 -20.87
N LEU A 360 1.92 0.67 -19.63
CA LEU A 360 1.26 1.40 -18.54
C LEU A 360 1.97 2.70 -18.18
N PHE A 361 3.30 2.72 -18.18
CA PHE A 361 4.06 3.96 -17.92
C PHE A 361 3.91 4.97 -19.06
N ILE A 362 3.84 4.53 -20.32
CA ILE A 362 3.52 5.41 -21.47
C ILE A 362 2.11 5.98 -21.33
N LEU A 363 1.13 5.15 -20.97
CA LEU A 363 -0.24 5.60 -20.71
C LEU A 363 -0.30 6.64 -19.59
N ASN A 364 0.43 6.40 -18.50
CA ASN A 364 0.54 7.34 -17.39
C ASN A 364 1.18 8.66 -17.80
N PHE A 365 2.21 8.60 -18.64
CA PHE A 365 2.85 9.80 -19.19
C PHE A 365 1.86 10.63 -20.01
N ILE A 366 1.03 9.97 -20.84
CA ILE A 366 -0.02 10.63 -21.61
C ILE A 366 -1.08 11.23 -20.67
N PHE A 367 -1.53 10.51 -19.66
CA PHE A 367 -2.45 11.07 -18.65
C PHE A 367 -1.85 12.26 -17.93
N GLY A 368 -0.55 12.23 -17.64
CA GLY A 368 0.20 13.36 -17.06
C GLY A 368 0.15 14.61 -17.92
N ILE A 369 0.30 14.49 -19.26
CA ILE A 369 0.21 15.62 -20.20
C ILE A 369 -1.20 16.23 -20.13
N PHE A 370 -2.25 15.42 -20.19
CA PHE A 370 -3.63 15.94 -20.12
C PHE A 370 -3.93 16.60 -18.77
N LEU A 371 -3.40 16.05 -17.66
CA LEU A 371 -3.53 16.66 -16.33
C LEU A 371 -2.85 18.03 -16.24
N SER A 372 -1.63 18.14 -16.78
CA SER A 372 -0.90 19.41 -16.82
C SER A 372 -1.67 20.49 -17.58
N GLN A 373 -2.25 20.14 -18.73
CA GLN A 373 -3.06 21.07 -19.53
C GLN A 373 -4.32 21.54 -18.78
N GLU A 374 -5.02 20.65 -18.09
CA GLU A 374 -6.22 21.00 -17.31
C GLU A 374 -5.88 21.91 -16.11
N LEU A 375 -4.78 21.65 -15.41
CA LEU A 375 -4.33 22.46 -14.27
C LEU A 375 -3.95 23.89 -14.70
N VAL A 376 -3.30 24.04 -15.86
CA VAL A 376 -2.97 25.37 -16.42
C VAL A 376 -4.25 26.14 -16.80
N GLN A 377 -5.24 25.46 -17.38
CA GLN A 377 -6.53 26.10 -17.74
C GLN A 377 -7.30 26.56 -16.50
N GLU A 378 -7.33 25.78 -15.42
CA GLU A 378 -7.96 26.19 -14.17
C GLU A 378 -7.26 27.40 -13.53
N GLN A 379 -5.93 27.51 -13.61
CA GLN A 379 -5.19 28.67 -13.09
C GLN A 379 -5.43 29.96 -13.90
N HIS A 380 -5.76 29.87 -15.17
CA HIS A 380 -6.08 31.04 -16.02
C HIS A 380 -7.56 31.45 -15.97
N ALA A 381 -8.43 30.61 -15.37
CA ALA A 381 -9.86 30.89 -15.23
C ALA A 381 -10.22 31.65 -13.93
N TYR A 382 -9.27 31.86 -13.04
CA TYR A 382 -9.34 32.66 -11.82
C TYR A 382 -8.41 33.87 -11.91
#